data_546de4a54c253638c9573c1e24de7f55
#
_entry.id   546de4a54c253638c9573c1e24de7f55
#
_cell.length_a   1.000
_cell.length_b   1.000
_cell.length_c   1.000
_cell.angle_alpha   90.00
_cell.angle_beta   90.00
_cell.angle_gamma   90.00
#
_symmetry.space_group_name_H-M   'P 1'
#
loop_
_entity.id
_entity.type
_entity.pdbx_description
1 polymer ?
#
loop_
_entity_poly.entity_id
_entity_poly.type
_entity_poly.pdbx_seq_one_letter_code
_entity_poly.pdbx_strand_id
1 'polypeptide(L)'
;MRAEPDARPTVLVVDDQPAMLNLLIEAFEPTGFNVLVALQGEMALRMIDQITPDVILLDAVMPGIDGFETCRLIKRRPALALVPVIFMTGLTDTANIVDGLAAGGVDYVTKPVAPDEVIARVRVHLANAQLTRSAQAAMDASGRFLLAADTQGRLRWCTRQAARLLIQPNPGDKLPPDVASWLQARGAARREPVPDTITIAGAGPSGRIEFTLIGQLANDEMLLRVVELDADQDLDRLHARLPLTRREAEVLVWLSRGKSNRDIAQILDVSFRTINKHLEQIYPKLGVETRTSAVALAIRALEGG
;
A
#
# COMPACT_ATOMS: atom_id res chain seq x y z
N MET A 1 -3.30 13.41 -15.74
CA MET A 1 -3.28 14.86 -15.43
C MET A 1 -1.86 15.13 -14.94
N ARG A 2 -1.05 15.88 -15.71
CA ARG A 2 0.33 16.22 -15.36
C ARG A 2 0.29 17.13 -14.13
N ALA A 3 1.00 16.78 -13.07
CA ALA A 3 1.28 17.71 -11.98
C ALA A 3 2.10 18.85 -12.55
N GLU A 4 1.59 20.06 -12.44
CA GLU A 4 2.39 21.28 -12.71
C GLU A 4 3.51 21.36 -11.68
N PRO A 5 4.77 21.55 -12.09
CA PRO A 5 5.92 21.49 -11.18
C PRO A 5 6.07 22.72 -10.27
N ASP A 6 5.06 23.60 -10.16
CA ASP A 6 5.15 24.87 -9.44
C ASP A 6 3.94 25.22 -8.56
N ALA A 7 3.13 24.21 -8.21
CA ALA A 7 2.01 24.43 -7.30
C ALA A 7 2.53 24.60 -5.85
N ARG A 8 2.31 25.78 -5.27
CA ARG A 8 2.63 26.05 -3.87
C ARG A 8 1.93 25.03 -2.97
N PRO A 9 2.62 24.44 -1.98
CA PRO A 9 1.98 23.49 -1.06
C PRO A 9 0.85 24.16 -0.29
N THR A 10 -0.23 23.43 -0.06
CA THR A 10 -1.44 23.93 0.58
C THR A 10 -1.50 23.45 2.03
N VAL A 11 -1.59 24.41 2.97
CA VAL A 11 -1.87 24.16 4.38
C VAL A 11 -3.34 24.45 4.69
N LEU A 12 -4.03 23.50 5.32
CA LEU A 12 -5.36 23.74 5.87
C LEU A 12 -5.23 23.98 7.37
N VAL A 13 -5.68 25.16 7.81
CA VAL A 13 -5.72 25.56 9.22
C VAL A 13 -7.15 25.48 9.72
N VAL A 14 -7.36 24.73 10.80
CA VAL A 14 -8.68 24.51 11.41
C VAL A 14 -8.62 24.94 12.86
N ASP A 15 -9.31 26.03 13.20
CA ASP A 15 -9.36 26.60 14.56
C ASP A 15 -10.63 27.45 14.68
N ASP A 16 -11.34 27.33 15.80
CA ASP A 16 -12.58 28.06 16.03
C ASP A 16 -12.36 29.53 16.38
N GLN A 17 -11.11 29.95 16.62
CA GLN A 17 -10.73 31.30 16.95
C GLN A 17 -10.24 32.06 15.73
N PRO A 18 -10.98 33.08 15.22
CA PRO A 18 -10.57 33.85 14.05
C PRO A 18 -9.22 34.56 14.21
N ALA A 19 -8.90 34.96 15.45
CA ALA A 19 -7.62 35.61 15.74
C ALA A 19 -6.42 34.68 15.49
N MET A 20 -6.56 33.38 15.81
CA MET A 20 -5.55 32.37 15.55
C MET A 20 -5.40 32.11 14.04
N LEU A 21 -6.50 32.04 13.31
CA LEU A 21 -6.47 31.87 11.86
C LEU A 21 -5.76 33.05 11.20
N ASN A 22 -6.07 34.29 11.58
CA ASN A 22 -5.41 35.47 11.03
C ASN A 22 -3.90 35.47 11.31
N LEU A 23 -3.48 35.16 12.55
CA LEU A 23 -2.09 35.04 12.93
C LEU A 23 -1.34 34.06 12.02
N LEU A 24 -1.92 32.88 11.76
CA LEU A 24 -1.30 31.87 10.94
C LEU A 24 -1.33 32.21 9.45
N ILE A 25 -2.39 32.85 8.93
CA ILE A 25 -2.44 33.35 7.56
C ILE A 25 -1.28 34.31 7.33
N GLU A 26 -1.14 35.35 8.16
CA GLU A 26 -0.08 36.37 8.05
C GLU A 26 1.32 35.72 8.12
N ALA A 27 1.49 34.70 8.96
CA ALA A 27 2.77 34.03 9.12
C ALA A 27 3.12 33.13 7.92
N PHE A 28 2.13 32.46 7.33
CA PHE A 28 2.36 31.55 6.19
C PHE A 28 2.44 32.28 4.85
N GLU A 29 1.79 33.45 4.68
CA GLU A 29 1.73 34.21 3.42
C GLU A 29 3.10 34.43 2.79
N PRO A 30 4.15 34.93 3.53
CA PRO A 30 5.48 35.16 2.98
C PRO A 30 6.27 33.86 2.73
N THR A 31 5.79 32.70 3.18
CA THR A 31 6.57 31.45 3.15
C THR A 31 6.32 30.59 1.92
N GLY A 32 5.45 31.01 1.01
CA GLY A 32 5.16 30.34 -0.24
C GLY A 32 4.13 29.21 -0.13
N PHE A 33 3.35 29.16 0.96
CA PHE A 33 2.20 28.24 1.10
C PHE A 33 0.90 28.89 0.61
N ASN A 34 0.00 28.06 0.10
CA ASN A 34 -1.41 28.41 0.00
C ASN A 34 -2.09 28.07 1.32
N VAL A 35 -2.82 29.01 1.91
CA VAL A 35 -3.51 28.80 3.19
C VAL A 35 -5.01 28.68 2.97
N LEU A 36 -5.57 27.58 3.42
CA LEU A 36 -7.01 27.35 3.54
C LEU A 36 -7.38 27.41 5.01
N VAL A 37 -8.54 27.99 5.33
CA VAL A 37 -8.98 28.10 6.72
C VAL A 37 -10.38 27.52 6.91
N ALA A 38 -10.60 26.89 8.05
CA ALA A 38 -11.89 26.42 8.49
C ALA A 38 -12.11 26.74 9.98
N LEU A 39 -13.29 27.23 10.32
CA LEU A 39 -13.66 27.55 11.71
C LEU A 39 -14.19 26.38 12.53
N GLN A 40 -14.40 25.22 11.87
CA GLN A 40 -15.02 24.05 12.48
C GLN A 40 -14.56 22.77 11.75
N GLY A 41 -14.58 21.64 12.44
CA GLY A 41 -14.21 20.35 11.86
C GLY A 41 -15.07 19.96 10.65
N GLU A 42 -16.39 20.18 10.73
CA GLU A 42 -17.31 19.88 9.63
C GLU A 42 -17.03 20.73 8.37
N MET A 43 -16.58 21.98 8.57
CA MET A 43 -16.18 22.83 7.46
C MET A 43 -14.90 22.28 6.82
N ALA A 44 -13.91 21.90 7.61
CA ALA A 44 -12.69 21.27 7.13
C ALA A 44 -12.99 19.98 6.33
N LEU A 45 -13.89 19.13 6.82
CA LEU A 45 -14.30 17.90 6.16
C LEU A 45 -14.95 18.15 4.80
N ARG A 46 -15.75 19.21 4.66
CA ARG A 46 -16.34 19.61 3.35
C ARG A 46 -15.29 20.16 2.39
N MET A 47 -14.31 20.93 2.90
CA MET A 47 -13.25 21.50 2.07
C MET A 47 -12.34 20.42 1.48
N ILE A 48 -11.96 19.42 2.28
CA ILE A 48 -11.09 18.33 1.81
C ILE A 48 -11.76 17.39 0.80
N ASP A 49 -13.10 17.45 0.65
CA ASP A 49 -13.80 16.76 -0.44
C ASP A 49 -13.54 17.39 -1.82
N GLN A 50 -13.14 18.67 -1.84
CA GLN A 50 -12.88 19.42 -3.06
C GLN A 50 -11.40 19.64 -3.32
N ILE A 51 -10.61 19.84 -2.26
CA ILE A 51 -9.18 20.16 -2.35
C ILE A 51 -8.42 19.29 -1.35
N THR A 52 -7.43 18.54 -1.83
CA THR A 52 -6.53 17.77 -0.96
C THR A 52 -5.40 18.68 -0.45
N PRO A 53 -5.35 19.04 0.85
CA PRO A 53 -4.23 19.80 1.41
C PRO A 53 -2.97 18.92 1.51
N ASP A 54 -1.81 19.57 1.56
CA ASP A 54 -0.54 18.88 1.76
C ASP A 54 -0.21 18.67 3.23
N VAL A 55 -0.75 19.52 4.10
CA VAL A 55 -0.64 19.42 5.57
C VAL A 55 -1.85 20.07 6.23
N ILE A 56 -2.23 19.60 7.40
CA ILE A 56 -3.36 20.11 8.18
C ILE A 56 -2.87 20.52 9.56
N LEU A 57 -3.16 21.77 9.96
CA LEU A 57 -3.06 22.27 11.32
C LEU A 57 -4.46 22.22 11.92
N LEU A 58 -4.62 21.58 13.07
CA LEU A 58 -5.94 21.26 13.61
C LEU A 58 -6.01 21.54 15.09
N ASP A 59 -6.87 22.47 15.49
CA ASP A 59 -7.14 22.65 16.92
C ASP A 59 -7.76 21.39 17.51
N ALA A 60 -7.23 20.95 18.65
CA ALA A 60 -7.71 19.78 19.36
C ALA A 60 -9.11 20.00 19.97
N VAL A 61 -9.40 21.23 20.40
CA VAL A 61 -10.62 21.58 21.15
C VAL A 61 -11.44 22.58 20.37
N MET A 62 -12.52 22.13 19.75
CA MET A 62 -13.43 22.96 18.96
C MET A 62 -14.88 22.61 19.30
N PRO A 63 -15.84 23.56 19.13
CA PRO A 63 -17.27 23.27 19.19
C PRO A 63 -17.70 22.30 18.08
N GLY A 64 -18.72 21.47 18.37
CA GLY A 64 -19.21 20.46 17.44
C GLY A 64 -18.36 19.19 17.51
N ILE A 65 -17.82 18.75 16.38
CA ILE A 65 -16.82 17.67 16.38
C ILE A 65 -15.45 18.22 16.76
N ASP A 66 -14.81 17.57 17.76
CA ASP A 66 -13.48 17.96 18.20
C ASP A 66 -12.40 17.64 17.16
N GLY A 67 -11.17 18.14 17.41
CA GLY A 67 -10.05 17.92 16.51
C GLY A 67 -9.67 16.44 16.39
N PHE A 68 -9.78 15.66 17.47
CA PHE A 68 -9.41 14.25 17.42
C PHE A 68 -10.37 13.44 16.55
N GLU A 69 -11.68 13.66 16.67
CA GLU A 69 -12.66 13.01 15.82
C GLU A 69 -12.55 13.48 14.37
N THR A 70 -12.31 14.80 14.16
CA THR A 70 -12.04 15.36 12.85
C THR A 70 -10.83 14.65 12.19
N CYS A 71 -9.75 14.47 12.94
CA CYS A 71 -8.56 13.75 12.45
C CYS A 71 -8.88 12.30 12.07
N ARG A 72 -9.62 11.56 12.92
CA ARG A 72 -10.02 10.18 12.60
C ARG A 72 -10.83 10.09 11.32
N LEU A 73 -11.77 11.03 11.11
CA LEU A 73 -12.60 11.10 9.90
C LEU A 73 -11.75 11.43 8.65
N ILE A 74 -10.75 12.32 8.78
CA ILE A 74 -9.80 12.62 7.72
C ILE A 74 -8.99 11.38 7.37
N LYS A 75 -8.42 10.69 8.36
CA LYS A 75 -7.53 9.55 8.17
C LYS A 75 -8.23 8.30 7.63
N ARG A 76 -9.54 8.18 7.80
CA ARG A 76 -10.35 7.14 7.14
C ARG A 76 -10.45 7.29 5.63
N ARG A 77 -10.11 8.46 5.07
CA ARG A 77 -10.12 8.71 3.62
C ARG A 77 -8.79 8.29 3.01
N PRO A 78 -8.75 7.31 2.09
CA PRO A 78 -7.49 6.79 1.53
C PRO A 78 -6.60 7.87 0.90
N ALA A 79 -7.21 8.87 0.23
CA ALA A 79 -6.49 9.98 -0.40
C ALA A 79 -5.77 10.88 0.62
N LEU A 80 -6.22 10.89 1.88
CA LEU A 80 -5.72 11.76 2.95
C LEU A 80 -4.91 10.99 4.00
N ALA A 81 -4.80 9.68 3.89
CA ALA A 81 -4.11 8.83 4.89
C ALA A 81 -2.66 9.30 5.15
N LEU A 82 -1.97 9.73 4.09
CA LEU A 82 -0.58 10.22 4.16
C LEU A 82 -0.45 11.74 4.36
N VAL A 83 -1.54 12.49 4.44
CA VAL A 83 -1.49 13.92 4.73
C VAL A 83 -1.18 14.10 6.22
N PRO A 84 -0.09 14.80 6.59
CA PRO A 84 0.23 15.02 8.00
C PRO A 84 -0.80 15.94 8.65
N VAL A 85 -1.24 15.55 9.86
CA VAL A 85 -2.10 16.35 10.73
C VAL A 85 -1.29 16.71 11.97
N ILE A 86 -1.09 18.00 12.20
CA ILE A 86 -0.38 18.56 13.35
C ILE A 86 -1.43 19.21 14.25
N PHE A 87 -1.55 18.74 15.49
CA PHE A 87 -2.48 19.33 16.43
C PHE A 87 -1.97 20.62 17.03
N MET A 88 -2.86 21.60 17.17
CA MET A 88 -2.64 22.80 17.98
C MET A 88 -3.47 22.62 19.27
N THR A 89 -2.85 22.68 20.43
CA THR A 89 -3.56 22.36 21.67
C THR A 89 -3.08 23.18 22.86
N GLY A 90 -4.02 23.63 23.67
CA GLY A 90 -3.73 24.13 25.03
C GLY A 90 -3.64 23.02 26.08
N LEU A 91 -3.92 21.79 25.68
CA LEU A 91 -3.92 20.62 26.56
C LEU A 91 -2.47 20.10 26.67
N THR A 92 -1.88 20.27 27.85
CA THR A 92 -0.50 19.84 28.13
C THR A 92 -0.45 18.43 28.76
N ASP A 93 -1.59 17.81 29.04
CA ASP A 93 -1.66 16.50 29.66
C ASP A 93 -1.26 15.40 28.68
N THR A 94 -0.42 14.48 29.15
CA THR A 94 0.11 13.35 28.38
C THR A 94 -1.01 12.50 27.75
N ALA A 95 -2.16 12.37 28.39
CA ALA A 95 -3.31 11.63 27.88
C ALA A 95 -3.82 12.20 26.55
N ASN A 96 -3.96 13.52 26.45
CA ASN A 96 -4.44 14.20 25.25
C ASN A 96 -3.44 14.09 24.06
N ILE A 97 -2.13 14.10 24.37
CA ILE A 97 -1.08 13.89 23.36
C ILE A 97 -1.17 12.46 22.80
N VAL A 98 -1.35 11.47 23.67
CA VAL A 98 -1.51 10.07 23.27
C VAL A 98 -2.76 9.89 22.41
N ASP A 99 -3.88 10.51 22.80
CA ASP A 99 -5.14 10.45 22.04
C ASP A 99 -5.00 11.09 20.65
N GLY A 100 -4.28 12.20 20.54
CA GLY A 100 -3.99 12.87 19.27
C GLY A 100 -3.16 11.99 18.32
N LEU A 101 -2.10 11.37 18.83
CA LEU A 101 -1.29 10.44 18.05
C LEU A 101 -2.08 9.18 17.67
N ALA A 102 -2.91 8.66 18.60
CA ALA A 102 -3.80 7.52 18.32
C ALA A 102 -4.90 7.85 17.29
N ALA A 103 -5.32 9.12 17.20
CA ALA A 103 -6.24 9.61 16.17
C ALA A 103 -5.58 9.70 14.77
N GLY A 104 -4.26 9.53 14.66
CA GLY A 104 -3.49 9.58 13.42
C GLY A 104 -2.76 10.91 13.17
N GLY A 105 -2.69 11.78 14.18
CA GLY A 105 -1.82 12.96 14.15
C GLY A 105 -0.34 12.56 14.12
N VAL A 106 0.49 13.40 13.52
CA VAL A 106 1.94 13.15 13.42
C VAL A 106 2.74 13.99 14.40
N ASP A 107 2.16 15.09 14.90
CA ASP A 107 2.82 16.02 15.83
C ASP A 107 1.78 16.90 16.53
N TYR A 108 2.25 17.69 17.51
CA TYR A 108 1.44 18.69 18.19
C TYR A 108 2.25 19.96 18.48
N VAL A 109 1.55 21.08 18.59
CA VAL A 109 2.09 22.40 18.96
C VAL A 109 1.26 22.92 20.14
N THR A 110 1.91 23.35 21.21
CA THR A 110 1.22 23.91 22.38
C THR A 110 0.81 25.36 22.16
N LYS A 111 -0.41 25.71 22.57
CA LYS A 111 -0.87 27.11 22.62
C LYS A 111 -0.29 27.79 23.90
N PRO A 112 0.21 29.04 23.84
CA PRO A 112 0.13 29.95 22.71
C PRO A 112 1.09 29.56 21.57
N VAL A 113 0.57 29.59 20.34
CA VAL A 113 1.27 29.13 19.16
C VAL A 113 2.35 30.16 18.75
N ALA A 114 3.58 29.69 18.60
CA ALA A 114 4.67 30.48 17.98
C ALA A 114 4.70 30.21 16.47
N PRO A 115 4.41 31.20 15.59
CA PRO A 115 4.30 30.98 14.15
C PRO A 115 5.53 30.35 13.52
N ASP A 116 6.74 30.78 13.90
CA ASP A 116 7.98 30.24 13.36
C ASP A 116 8.17 28.76 13.70
N GLU A 117 7.75 28.33 14.90
CA GLU A 117 7.77 26.92 15.29
C GLU A 117 6.82 26.10 14.41
N VAL A 118 5.59 26.58 14.21
CA VAL A 118 4.60 25.91 13.36
C VAL A 118 5.11 25.76 11.94
N ILE A 119 5.65 26.82 11.35
CA ILE A 119 6.19 26.80 9.98
C ILE A 119 7.34 25.77 9.87
N ALA A 120 8.24 25.73 10.85
CA ALA A 120 9.34 24.78 10.87
C ALA A 120 8.82 23.32 10.92
N ARG A 121 7.85 23.02 11.79
CA ARG A 121 7.23 21.70 11.91
C ARG A 121 6.48 21.31 10.63
N VAL A 122 5.70 22.21 10.08
CA VAL A 122 4.99 22.01 8.80
C VAL A 122 5.97 21.63 7.69
N ARG A 123 7.09 22.33 7.56
CA ARG A 123 8.11 21.99 6.54
C ARG A 123 8.72 20.62 6.74
N VAL A 124 9.02 20.23 7.97
CA VAL A 124 9.58 18.90 8.27
C VAL A 124 8.59 17.80 7.91
N HIS A 125 7.34 17.92 8.37
CA HIS A 125 6.33 16.89 8.12
C HIS A 125 5.91 16.84 6.64
N LEU A 126 5.88 17.98 5.97
CA LEU A 126 5.62 18.04 4.53
C LEU A 126 6.72 17.33 3.74
N ALA A 127 8.01 17.58 4.06
CA ALA A 127 9.13 16.90 3.41
C ALA A 127 9.07 15.38 3.60
N ASN A 128 8.78 14.92 4.82
CA ASN A 128 8.62 13.49 5.12
C ASN A 128 7.45 12.88 4.35
N ALA A 129 6.30 13.55 4.29
CA ALA A 129 5.14 13.09 3.53
C ALA A 129 5.42 13.04 2.03
N GLN A 130 6.15 14.02 1.47
CA GLN A 130 6.56 14.03 0.07
C GLN A 130 7.51 12.87 -0.25
N LEU A 131 8.49 12.58 0.62
CA LEU A 131 9.40 11.46 0.47
C LEU A 131 8.63 10.13 0.45
N THR A 132 7.70 9.96 1.38
CA THR A 132 6.84 8.76 1.46
C THR A 132 5.97 8.59 0.21
N ARG A 133 5.33 9.67 -0.26
CA ARG A 133 4.53 9.66 -1.50
C ARG A 133 5.39 9.33 -2.73
N SER A 134 6.61 9.89 -2.81
CA SER A 134 7.54 9.63 -3.92
C SER A 134 8.01 8.18 -3.94
N ALA A 135 8.34 7.61 -2.78
CA ALA A 135 8.71 6.20 -2.65
C ALA A 135 7.54 5.28 -3.06
N GLN A 136 6.31 5.59 -2.63
CA GLN A 136 5.12 4.85 -3.01
C GLN A 136 4.81 4.97 -4.50
N ALA A 137 4.93 6.16 -5.08
CA ALA A 137 4.77 6.38 -6.52
C ALA A 137 5.81 5.62 -7.35
N ALA A 138 7.06 5.53 -6.89
CA ALA A 138 8.09 4.73 -7.53
C ALA A 138 7.79 3.23 -7.48
N MET A 139 7.28 2.74 -6.35
CA MET A 139 6.81 1.35 -6.23
C MET A 139 5.62 1.07 -7.15
N ASP A 140 4.64 1.98 -7.20
CA ASP A 140 3.49 1.89 -8.11
C ASP A 140 3.94 1.90 -9.58
N ALA A 141 4.91 2.75 -9.94
CA ALA A 141 5.46 2.83 -11.31
C ALA A 141 6.22 1.56 -11.72
N SER A 142 6.78 0.83 -10.76
CA SER A 142 7.44 -0.46 -11.02
C SER A 142 6.46 -1.57 -11.44
N GLY A 143 5.16 -1.33 -11.41
CA GLY A 143 4.13 -2.31 -11.75
C GLY A 143 4.02 -3.49 -10.76
N ARG A 144 4.71 -3.43 -9.64
CA ARG A 144 4.75 -4.53 -8.67
C ARG A 144 3.54 -4.51 -7.75
N PHE A 145 3.02 -5.69 -7.49
CA PHE A 145 1.90 -5.92 -6.57
C PHE A 145 2.44 -6.19 -5.17
N LEU A 146 2.73 -5.14 -4.41
CA LEU A 146 3.35 -5.22 -3.09
C LEU A 146 2.41 -4.70 -2.00
N LEU A 147 2.52 -5.29 -0.82
CA LEU A 147 1.92 -4.77 0.40
C LEU A 147 2.79 -5.04 1.62
N ALA A 148 2.62 -4.26 2.67
CA ALA A 148 3.15 -4.55 3.99
C ALA A 148 2.01 -4.74 5.00
N ALA A 149 2.15 -5.74 5.85
CA ALA A 149 1.22 -6.02 6.94
C ALA A 149 1.99 -6.39 8.21
N ASP A 150 1.36 -6.16 9.37
CA ASP A 150 1.93 -6.64 10.63
C ASP A 150 1.71 -8.15 10.81
N THR A 151 2.34 -8.71 11.85
CA THR A 151 2.20 -10.13 12.20
C THR A 151 0.77 -10.55 12.58
N GLN A 152 -0.13 -9.58 12.82
CA GLN A 152 -1.55 -9.82 13.07
C GLN A 152 -2.39 -9.77 11.79
N GLY A 153 -1.74 -9.55 10.63
CA GLY A 153 -2.40 -9.43 9.35
C GLY A 153 -3.11 -8.10 9.13
N ARG A 154 -2.75 -7.04 9.87
CA ARG A 154 -3.27 -5.69 9.62
C ARG A 154 -2.45 -5.05 8.52
N LEU A 155 -3.12 -4.59 7.46
CA LEU A 155 -2.49 -3.89 6.35
C LEU A 155 -1.89 -2.56 6.84
N ARG A 156 -0.63 -2.32 6.52
CA ARG A 156 0.08 -1.05 6.76
C ARG A 156 0.05 -0.16 5.53
N TRP A 157 0.40 -0.70 4.39
CA TRP A 157 0.31 -0.04 3.09
C TRP A 157 0.26 -1.08 1.98
N CYS A 158 -0.19 -0.67 0.78
CA CYS A 158 -0.12 -1.47 -0.43
C CYS A 158 0.04 -0.58 -1.66
N THR A 159 0.59 -1.16 -2.75
CA THR A 159 0.60 -0.54 -4.06
C THR A 159 -0.81 -0.52 -4.65
N ARG A 160 -1.08 0.40 -5.59
CA ARG A 160 -2.38 0.48 -6.29
C ARG A 160 -2.76 -0.83 -6.97
N GLN A 161 -1.77 -1.54 -7.51
CA GLN A 161 -1.97 -2.82 -8.15
C GLN A 161 -2.43 -3.88 -7.15
N ALA A 162 -1.77 -3.96 -5.98
CA ALA A 162 -2.17 -4.87 -4.92
C ALA A 162 -3.55 -4.52 -4.35
N ALA A 163 -3.87 -3.22 -4.19
CA ALA A 163 -5.16 -2.76 -3.71
C ALA A 163 -6.33 -3.22 -4.61
N ARG A 164 -6.13 -3.28 -5.93
CA ARG A 164 -7.15 -3.77 -6.87
C ARG A 164 -7.48 -5.25 -6.66
N LEU A 165 -6.48 -6.06 -6.32
CA LEU A 165 -6.67 -7.49 -6.05
C LEU A 165 -7.35 -7.75 -4.70
N LEU A 166 -7.19 -6.83 -3.74
CA LEU A 166 -7.73 -6.92 -2.38
C LEU A 166 -9.06 -6.18 -2.19
N ILE A 167 -9.70 -5.72 -3.29
CA ILE A 167 -10.96 -4.93 -3.24
C ILE A 167 -10.79 -3.63 -2.45
N GLN A 168 -9.77 -2.83 -2.81
CA GLN A 168 -9.49 -1.50 -2.28
C GLN A 168 -9.41 -1.46 -0.73
N PRO A 169 -8.50 -2.19 -0.11
CA PRO A 169 -8.36 -2.23 1.33
C PRO A 169 -7.80 -0.88 1.85
N ASN A 170 -8.21 -0.51 3.05
CA ASN A 170 -7.67 0.65 3.76
C ASN A 170 -6.51 0.23 4.69
N PRO A 171 -5.56 1.15 4.98
CA PRO A 171 -4.58 0.92 6.04
C PRO A 171 -5.28 0.62 7.37
N GLY A 172 -4.84 -0.44 8.05
CA GLY A 172 -5.45 -0.94 9.29
C GLY A 172 -6.50 -2.03 9.09
N ASP A 173 -7.03 -2.21 7.88
CA ASP A 173 -7.91 -3.35 7.56
C ASP A 173 -7.15 -4.66 7.73
N LYS A 174 -7.88 -5.71 8.12
CA LYS A 174 -7.30 -7.05 8.19
C LYS A 174 -7.29 -7.70 6.81
N LEU A 175 -6.15 -8.30 6.49
CA LEU A 175 -6.04 -9.22 5.36
C LEU A 175 -6.99 -10.41 5.54
N PRO A 176 -7.29 -11.16 4.47
CA PRO A 176 -8.10 -12.37 4.55
C PRO A 176 -7.66 -13.29 5.70
N PRO A 177 -8.58 -13.98 6.41
CA PRO A 177 -8.27 -14.74 7.60
C PRO A 177 -7.15 -15.78 7.42
N ASP A 178 -7.10 -16.43 6.27
CA ASP A 178 -6.07 -17.42 5.95
C ASP A 178 -4.69 -16.78 5.87
N VAL A 179 -4.58 -15.58 5.25
CA VAL A 179 -3.32 -14.81 5.15
C VAL A 179 -2.90 -14.31 6.53
N ALA A 180 -3.85 -13.78 7.32
CA ALA A 180 -3.56 -13.32 8.68
C ALA A 180 -3.05 -14.47 9.57
N SER A 181 -3.68 -15.64 9.50
CA SER A 181 -3.27 -16.85 10.25
C SER A 181 -1.88 -17.34 9.81
N TRP A 182 -1.60 -17.30 8.51
CA TRP A 182 -0.29 -17.64 7.96
C TRP A 182 0.81 -16.69 8.44
N LEU A 183 0.56 -15.37 8.48
CA LEU A 183 1.49 -14.37 9.02
C LEU A 183 1.74 -14.57 10.51
N GLN A 184 0.69 -14.82 11.31
CA GLN A 184 0.81 -15.12 12.74
C GLN A 184 1.66 -16.37 13.00
N ALA A 185 1.46 -17.41 12.18
CA ALA A 185 2.26 -18.63 12.30
C ALA A 185 3.75 -18.39 12.03
N ARG A 186 4.10 -17.41 11.20
CA ARG A 186 5.48 -17.00 10.92
C ARG A 186 6.08 -16.12 12.01
N GLY A 187 5.29 -15.23 12.61
CA GLY A 187 5.74 -14.40 13.74
C GLY A 187 5.97 -15.20 15.02
N ALA A 188 5.32 -16.35 15.17
CA ALA A 188 5.56 -17.26 16.28
C ALA A 188 6.80 -18.13 15.96
N ALA A 189 7.83 -18.06 16.79
CA ALA A 189 9.02 -18.92 16.68
C ALA A 189 8.63 -20.41 16.77
N ARG A 190 8.26 -21.01 15.65
CA ARG A 190 7.85 -22.41 15.54
C ARG A 190 9.01 -23.28 15.02
N ARG A 191 9.04 -24.55 15.47
CA ARG A 191 10.01 -25.56 15.05
C ARG A 191 9.80 -26.06 13.61
N GLU A 192 8.64 -25.80 13.00
CA GLU A 192 8.31 -26.23 11.63
C GLU A 192 8.42 -25.08 10.64
N PRO A 193 9.03 -25.30 9.46
CA PRO A 193 9.12 -24.28 8.42
C PRO A 193 7.73 -23.98 7.86
N VAL A 194 7.31 -22.71 7.96
CA VAL A 194 6.08 -22.23 7.32
C VAL A 194 6.41 -21.89 5.85
N PRO A 195 5.61 -22.30 4.86
CA PRO A 195 5.85 -22.01 3.45
C PRO A 195 5.97 -20.51 3.19
N ASP A 196 6.85 -20.09 2.28
CA ASP A 196 7.00 -18.68 1.91
C ASP A 196 5.84 -18.13 1.10
N THR A 197 4.93 -18.98 0.67
CA THR A 197 3.75 -18.64 -0.14
C THR A 197 2.48 -19.21 0.46
N ILE A 198 1.38 -18.48 0.31
CA ILE A 198 0.02 -18.95 0.54
C ILE A 198 -0.87 -18.55 -0.63
N THR A 199 -1.74 -19.46 -1.05
CA THR A 199 -2.76 -19.19 -2.08
C THR A 199 -4.14 -19.24 -1.44
N ILE A 200 -4.94 -18.21 -1.69
CA ILE A 200 -6.32 -18.12 -1.20
C ILE A 200 -7.30 -17.93 -2.36
N ALA A 201 -8.59 -18.15 -2.10
CA ALA A 201 -9.63 -17.73 -3.01
C ALA A 201 -9.68 -16.20 -3.10
N GLY A 202 -9.72 -15.65 -4.30
CA GLY A 202 -9.80 -14.23 -4.60
C GLY A 202 -11.10 -13.87 -5.33
N ALA A 203 -11.41 -12.59 -5.41
CA ALA A 203 -12.58 -12.09 -6.10
C ALA A 203 -12.33 -11.80 -7.60
N GLY A 204 -11.11 -11.98 -8.09
CA GLY A 204 -10.74 -11.77 -9.49
C GLY A 204 -11.25 -12.87 -10.44
N PRO A 205 -11.06 -12.69 -11.75
CA PRO A 205 -11.54 -13.62 -12.78
C PRO A 205 -11.03 -15.05 -12.63
N SER A 206 -9.82 -15.24 -12.11
CA SER A 206 -9.22 -16.56 -11.83
C SER A 206 -9.66 -17.14 -10.50
N GLY A 207 -10.26 -16.33 -9.63
CA GLY A 207 -10.70 -16.74 -8.30
C GLY A 207 -9.58 -17.16 -7.34
N ARG A 208 -8.31 -16.88 -7.63
CA ARG A 208 -7.16 -17.28 -6.79
C ARG A 208 -6.10 -16.19 -6.71
N ILE A 209 -5.64 -15.90 -5.48
CA ILE A 209 -4.58 -14.91 -5.21
C ILE A 209 -3.47 -15.62 -4.42
N GLU A 210 -2.23 -15.45 -4.86
CA GLU A 210 -1.03 -15.93 -4.16
C GLU A 210 -0.34 -14.76 -3.43
N PHE A 211 -0.02 -14.98 -2.18
CA PHE A 211 0.82 -14.10 -1.37
C PHE A 211 2.17 -14.76 -1.16
N THR A 212 3.25 -14.05 -1.46
CA THR A 212 4.62 -14.49 -1.24
C THR A 212 5.30 -13.57 -0.26
N LEU A 213 5.87 -14.07 0.83
CA LEU A 213 6.70 -13.29 1.73
C LEU A 213 8.03 -12.97 1.04
N ILE A 214 8.34 -11.67 0.89
CA ILE A 214 9.61 -11.18 0.35
C ILE A 214 10.64 -11.01 1.47
N GLY A 215 10.19 -10.51 2.63
CA GLY A 215 11.06 -10.26 3.76
C GLY A 215 10.34 -9.59 4.92
N GLN A 216 11.07 -9.43 6.02
CA GLN A 216 10.61 -8.70 7.19
C GLN A 216 11.23 -7.30 7.16
N LEU A 217 10.41 -6.29 7.34
CA LEU A 217 10.80 -4.91 7.53
C LEU A 217 11.00 -4.60 9.02
N ALA A 218 11.42 -3.37 9.36
CA ALA A 218 11.47 -2.93 10.75
C ALA A 218 10.06 -2.94 11.39
N ASN A 219 9.99 -3.03 12.72
CA ASN A 219 8.74 -2.94 13.51
C ASN A 219 7.70 -4.04 13.22
N ASP A 220 8.13 -5.31 13.09
CA ASP A 220 7.25 -6.46 12.87
C ASP A 220 6.41 -6.41 11.59
N GLU A 221 6.79 -5.56 10.64
CA GLU A 221 6.15 -5.50 9.33
C GLU A 221 6.73 -6.54 8.38
N MET A 222 5.84 -7.24 7.68
CA MET A 222 6.16 -8.23 6.68
C MET A 222 5.84 -7.69 5.29
N LEU A 223 6.84 -7.70 4.39
CA LEU A 223 6.67 -7.32 2.98
C LEU A 223 6.22 -8.52 2.17
N LEU A 224 5.09 -8.36 1.51
CA LEU A 224 4.45 -9.39 0.70
C LEU A 224 4.34 -8.97 -0.74
N ARG A 225 4.53 -9.92 -1.66
CA ARG A 225 4.11 -9.81 -3.05
C ARG A 225 2.77 -10.51 -3.20
N VAL A 226 1.87 -9.88 -3.94
CA VAL A 226 0.54 -10.42 -4.27
C VAL A 226 0.46 -10.65 -5.77
N VAL A 227 -0.03 -11.81 -6.19
CA VAL A 227 -0.19 -12.14 -7.61
C VAL A 227 -1.54 -12.81 -7.80
N GLU A 228 -2.32 -12.34 -8.75
CA GLU A 228 -3.49 -13.06 -9.23
C GLU A 228 -3.02 -14.24 -10.09
N LEU A 229 -3.47 -15.45 -9.73
CA LEU A 229 -3.15 -16.66 -10.48
C LEU A 229 -4.18 -16.87 -11.58
N ASP A 230 -4.10 -16.10 -12.64
CA ASP A 230 -4.89 -16.34 -13.85
C ASP A 230 -4.16 -17.35 -14.74
N ALA A 231 -4.52 -18.63 -14.61
CA ALA A 231 -3.89 -19.67 -15.39
C ALA A 231 -4.26 -19.58 -16.88
N ASP A 232 -5.47 -19.16 -17.19
CA ASP A 232 -5.96 -19.09 -18.56
C ASP A 232 -5.32 -17.89 -19.32
N GLN A 233 -5.22 -16.74 -18.65
CA GLN A 233 -4.60 -15.56 -19.25
C GLN A 233 -3.08 -15.76 -19.45
N ASP A 234 -2.40 -16.36 -18.46
CA ASP A 234 -0.98 -16.70 -18.57
C ASP A 234 -0.74 -17.75 -19.66
N LEU A 235 -1.64 -18.73 -19.78
CA LEU A 235 -1.63 -19.72 -20.85
C LEU A 235 -1.73 -19.08 -22.23
N ASP A 236 -2.71 -18.20 -22.42
CA ASP A 236 -2.91 -17.50 -23.69
C ASP A 236 -1.72 -16.60 -24.05
N ARG A 237 -1.13 -15.92 -23.06
CA ARG A 237 0.09 -15.11 -23.25
C ARG A 237 1.30 -15.96 -23.67
N LEU A 238 1.56 -17.06 -22.98
CA LEU A 238 2.67 -17.95 -23.34
C LEU A 238 2.46 -18.60 -24.69
N HIS A 239 1.24 -19.05 -25.00
CA HIS A 239 0.89 -19.65 -26.28
C HIS A 239 1.03 -18.66 -27.45
N ALA A 240 0.69 -17.38 -27.24
CA ALA A 240 0.83 -16.34 -28.27
C ALA A 240 2.29 -15.91 -28.52
N ARG A 241 3.15 -15.99 -27.51
CA ARG A 241 4.52 -15.45 -27.55
C ARG A 241 5.61 -16.50 -27.77
N LEU A 242 5.33 -17.75 -27.45
CA LEU A 242 6.30 -18.84 -27.53
C LEU A 242 5.81 -19.93 -28.50
N PRO A 243 6.72 -20.64 -29.18
CA PRO A 243 6.37 -21.68 -30.16
C PRO A 243 5.89 -22.98 -29.47
N LEU A 244 4.97 -22.87 -28.57
CA LEU A 244 4.44 -23.98 -27.77
C LEU A 244 2.99 -24.30 -28.15
N THR A 245 2.63 -25.58 -28.07
CA THR A 245 1.22 -25.98 -28.09
C THR A 245 0.51 -25.51 -26.81
N ARG A 246 -0.81 -25.39 -26.85
CA ARG A 246 -1.61 -24.98 -25.67
C ARG A 246 -1.29 -25.85 -24.44
N ARG A 247 -1.12 -27.19 -24.62
CA ARG A 247 -0.80 -28.10 -23.53
C ARG A 247 0.62 -27.93 -22.99
N GLU A 248 1.59 -27.63 -23.85
CA GLU A 248 2.96 -27.32 -23.43
C GLU A 248 3.02 -25.97 -22.70
N ALA A 249 2.29 -24.97 -23.18
CA ALA A 249 2.17 -23.69 -22.52
C ALA A 249 1.54 -23.82 -21.11
N GLU A 250 0.51 -24.68 -20.96
CA GLU A 250 -0.11 -25.00 -19.70
C GLU A 250 0.87 -25.62 -18.69
N VAL A 251 1.69 -26.57 -19.12
CA VAL A 251 2.78 -27.13 -18.30
C VAL A 251 3.79 -26.05 -17.92
N LEU A 252 4.16 -25.16 -18.87
CA LEU A 252 5.13 -24.10 -18.64
C LEU A 252 4.60 -23.02 -17.67
N VAL A 253 3.30 -22.70 -17.69
CA VAL A 253 2.65 -21.83 -16.69
C VAL A 253 2.89 -22.35 -15.28
N TRP A 254 2.61 -23.62 -15.04
CA TRP A 254 2.78 -24.19 -13.70
C TRP A 254 4.26 -24.36 -13.33
N LEU A 255 5.12 -24.59 -14.31
CA LEU A 255 6.55 -24.65 -14.11
C LEU A 255 7.11 -23.28 -13.67
N SER A 256 6.69 -22.18 -14.31
CA SER A 256 7.10 -20.82 -13.98
C SER A 256 6.63 -20.39 -12.57
N ARG A 257 5.56 -20.99 -12.08
CA ARG A 257 5.03 -20.83 -10.72
C ARG A 257 5.71 -21.72 -9.66
N GLY A 258 6.82 -22.38 -10.03
CA GLY A 258 7.64 -23.18 -9.12
C GLY A 258 7.06 -24.55 -8.74
N LYS A 259 5.99 -25.01 -9.40
CA LYS A 259 5.38 -26.31 -9.09
C LYS A 259 6.27 -27.46 -9.54
N SER A 260 6.40 -28.50 -8.72
CA SER A 260 7.13 -29.72 -9.11
C SER A 260 6.41 -30.48 -10.21
N ASN A 261 7.11 -31.38 -10.92
CA ASN A 261 6.48 -32.19 -11.96
C ASN A 261 5.35 -33.09 -11.42
N ARG A 262 5.42 -33.49 -10.13
CA ARG A 262 4.35 -34.24 -9.44
C ARG A 262 3.13 -33.36 -9.19
N ASP A 263 3.35 -32.13 -8.73
CA ASP A 263 2.26 -31.18 -8.48
C ASP A 263 1.58 -30.79 -9.79
N ILE A 264 2.35 -30.59 -10.86
CA ILE A 264 1.81 -30.28 -12.19
C ILE A 264 0.98 -31.46 -12.72
N ALA A 265 1.46 -32.67 -12.51
CA ALA A 265 0.72 -33.89 -12.89
C ALA A 265 -0.64 -33.99 -12.18
N GLN A 266 -0.69 -33.68 -10.89
CA GLN A 266 -1.94 -33.63 -10.11
C GLN A 266 -2.86 -32.51 -10.56
N ILE A 267 -2.32 -31.30 -10.78
CA ILE A 267 -3.11 -30.13 -11.20
C ILE A 267 -3.75 -30.36 -12.57
N LEU A 268 -3.03 -30.98 -13.50
CA LEU A 268 -3.46 -31.18 -14.88
C LEU A 268 -4.14 -32.53 -15.10
N ASP A 269 -4.32 -33.32 -14.07
CA ASP A 269 -4.89 -34.68 -14.09
C ASP A 269 -4.24 -35.59 -15.13
N VAL A 270 -2.90 -35.66 -15.11
CA VAL A 270 -2.08 -36.47 -16.01
C VAL A 270 -1.02 -37.25 -15.24
N SER A 271 -0.36 -38.22 -15.90
CA SER A 271 0.75 -38.93 -15.28
C SER A 271 2.01 -38.05 -15.17
N PHE A 272 2.83 -38.27 -14.12
CA PHE A 272 4.15 -37.69 -14.00
C PHE A 272 5.04 -37.92 -15.25
N ARG A 273 4.91 -39.08 -15.89
CA ARG A 273 5.61 -39.45 -17.13
C ARG A 273 5.19 -38.50 -18.29
N THR A 274 3.91 -38.15 -18.33
CA THR A 274 3.38 -37.23 -19.33
C THR A 274 3.98 -35.84 -19.18
N ILE A 275 4.13 -35.33 -17.97
CA ILE A 275 4.77 -34.03 -17.69
C ILE A 275 6.23 -34.05 -18.13
N ASN A 276 6.98 -35.10 -17.81
CA ASN A 276 8.38 -35.21 -18.25
C ASN A 276 8.47 -35.19 -19.79
N LYS A 277 7.59 -35.91 -20.49
CA LYS A 277 7.55 -35.89 -21.96
C LYS A 277 7.24 -34.50 -22.52
N HIS A 278 6.35 -33.74 -21.90
CA HIS A 278 6.12 -32.34 -22.29
C HIS A 278 7.35 -31.47 -22.08
N LEU A 279 8.06 -31.62 -20.97
CA LEU A 279 9.30 -30.86 -20.72
C LEU A 279 10.41 -31.20 -21.73
N GLU A 280 10.54 -32.46 -22.10
CA GLU A 280 11.47 -32.89 -23.16
C GLU A 280 11.16 -32.25 -24.53
N GLN A 281 9.90 -31.89 -24.79
CA GLN A 281 9.48 -31.17 -26.00
C GLN A 281 9.58 -29.65 -25.87
N ILE A 282 9.32 -29.11 -24.68
CA ILE A 282 9.35 -27.69 -24.39
C ILE A 282 10.78 -27.15 -24.50
N TYR A 283 11.76 -27.81 -23.89
CA TYR A 283 13.14 -27.29 -23.84
C TYR A 283 13.75 -27.05 -25.20
N PRO A 284 13.71 -27.97 -26.19
CA PRO A 284 14.19 -27.71 -27.52
C PRO A 284 13.44 -26.62 -28.27
N LYS A 285 12.12 -26.52 -28.08
CA LYS A 285 11.30 -25.47 -28.70
C LYS A 285 11.64 -24.07 -28.18
N LEU A 286 12.04 -23.97 -26.92
CA LEU A 286 12.46 -22.73 -26.29
C LEU A 286 13.97 -22.44 -26.49
N GLY A 287 14.73 -23.38 -27.04
CA GLY A 287 16.19 -23.25 -27.18
C GLY A 287 16.92 -23.24 -25.81
N VAL A 288 16.40 -23.96 -24.81
CA VAL A 288 16.98 -24.03 -23.46
C VAL A 288 17.28 -25.47 -23.05
N GLU A 289 18.27 -25.66 -22.18
CA GLU A 289 18.69 -26.99 -21.72
C GLU A 289 18.24 -27.29 -20.29
N THR A 290 17.89 -26.26 -19.51
CA THR A 290 17.62 -26.44 -18.08
C THR A 290 16.23 -25.93 -17.70
N ARG A 291 15.69 -26.53 -16.62
CA ARG A 291 14.44 -26.09 -15.99
C ARG A 291 14.48 -24.59 -15.64
N THR A 292 15.58 -24.15 -15.03
CA THR A 292 15.76 -22.74 -14.59
C THR A 292 15.73 -21.78 -15.77
N SER A 293 16.36 -22.13 -16.89
CA SER A 293 16.34 -21.32 -18.12
C SER A 293 14.95 -21.25 -18.74
N ALA A 294 14.20 -22.36 -18.74
CA ALA A 294 12.82 -22.39 -19.22
C ALA A 294 11.91 -21.51 -18.36
N VAL A 295 12.04 -21.58 -17.03
CA VAL A 295 11.31 -20.73 -16.09
C VAL A 295 11.64 -19.25 -16.30
N ALA A 296 12.91 -18.88 -16.43
CA ALA A 296 13.31 -17.49 -16.66
C ALA A 296 12.73 -16.92 -17.97
N LEU A 297 12.68 -17.74 -19.01
CA LEU A 297 12.11 -17.36 -20.31
C LEU A 297 10.59 -17.20 -20.23
N ALA A 298 9.91 -18.10 -19.51
CA ALA A 298 8.48 -18.00 -19.26
C ALA A 298 8.11 -16.74 -18.48
N ILE A 299 8.85 -16.43 -17.41
CA ILE A 299 8.62 -15.22 -16.60
C ILE A 299 8.77 -13.96 -17.46
N ARG A 300 9.83 -13.85 -18.28
CA ARG A 300 9.99 -12.71 -19.21
C ARG A 300 8.83 -12.60 -20.21
N ALA A 301 8.35 -13.71 -20.72
CA ALA A 301 7.22 -13.72 -21.64
C ALA A 301 5.90 -13.32 -20.97
N LEU A 302 5.74 -13.55 -19.67
CA LEU A 302 4.58 -13.14 -18.89
C LEU A 302 4.65 -11.67 -18.44
N GLU A 303 5.84 -11.15 -18.12
CA GLU A 303 6.07 -9.79 -17.61
C GLU A 303 6.19 -8.73 -18.71
N GLY A 304 6.53 -9.10 -19.93
CA GLY A 304 6.77 -8.20 -21.07
C GLY A 304 5.47 -7.75 -21.75
N GLY A 305 4.62 -7.00 -21.05
CA GLY A 305 3.41 -6.37 -21.57
C GLY A 305 3.43 -4.87 -21.40
#